data_d218e024ad6ec826b9ff0ee289a30a6a
#
_entry.id   d218e024ad6ec826b9ff0ee289a30a6a
#
_cell.length_a   1.000
_cell.length_b   1.000
_cell.length_c   1.000
_cell.angle_alpha   90.00
_cell.angle_beta   90.00
_cell.angle_gamma   90.00
#
_symmetry.space_group_name_H-M   'P 1'
#
loop_
_entity.id
_entity.type
_entity.pdbx_description
1 polymer ?
#
loop_
_entity_poly.entity_id
_entity_poly.type
_entity_poly.pdbx_seq_one_letter_code
_entity_poly.pdbx_strand_id
1 'polypeptide(L)' 'MYKIAVMGAYDSIYGFASLGLDIHPVSDIREGEETLRRLATGEYAVIYITEELAAQI' A
#
# COMPACT_ATOMS: atom_id res chain seq x y z
N MET A 1 -8.17 13.64 -10.92
CA MET A 1 -8.72 12.51 -10.15
C MET A 1 -7.67 12.00 -9.18
N TYR A 2 -8.08 11.77 -7.95
CA TYR A 2 -7.15 11.27 -6.94
C TYR A 2 -7.22 9.76 -6.85
N LYS A 3 -6.08 9.15 -6.60
CA LYS A 3 -5.99 7.70 -6.45
C LYS A 3 -5.80 7.35 -4.97
N ILE A 4 -6.23 6.17 -4.60
CA ILE A 4 -6.06 5.64 -3.26
C ILE A 4 -5.27 4.35 -3.37
N ALA A 5 -4.17 4.26 -2.63
CA ALA A 5 -3.33 3.08 -2.63
C ALA A 5 -3.51 2.31 -1.32
N VAL A 6 -3.39 0.99 -1.39
CA VAL A 6 -3.41 0.13 -0.21
C VAL A 6 -2.18 -0.76 -0.27
N MET A 7 -1.38 -0.77 0.79
CA MET A 7 -0.18 -1.59 0.82
C MET A 7 -0.13 -2.47 2.06
N GLY A 8 0.45 -3.66 1.89
CA GLY A 8 0.54 -4.65 2.94
C GLY A 8 0.75 -6.03 2.33
N ALA A 9 0.62 -7.08 3.15
CA ALA A 9 0.72 -8.44 2.64
C ALA A 9 -0.44 -8.73 1.69
N TYR A 10 -0.16 -9.45 0.62
CA TYR A 10 -1.14 -9.71 -0.43
C TYR A 10 -2.46 -10.29 0.11
N ASP A 11 -2.37 -11.28 0.99
CA ASP A 11 -3.55 -11.94 1.53
C ASP A 11 -4.38 -11.04 2.45
N SER A 12 -3.80 -9.92 2.89
CA SER A 12 -4.54 -8.95 3.71
C SER A 12 -5.22 -7.88 2.86
N ILE A 13 -4.69 -7.57 1.69
CA ILE A 13 -5.16 -6.41 0.92
C ILE A 13 -5.83 -6.75 -0.41
N TYR A 14 -5.77 -8.01 -0.86
CA TYR A 14 -6.25 -8.35 -2.19
C TYR A 14 -7.74 -8.01 -2.40
N GLY A 15 -8.54 -8.07 -1.35
CA GLY A 15 -9.96 -7.76 -1.45
C GLY A 15 -10.25 -6.31 -1.82
N PHE A 16 -9.33 -5.42 -1.55
CA PHE A 16 -9.52 -3.99 -1.85
C PHE A 16 -9.47 -3.69 -3.35
N ALA A 17 -8.90 -4.60 -4.15
CA ALA A 17 -8.85 -4.40 -5.58
C ALA A 17 -10.26 -4.36 -6.20
N SER A 18 -11.20 -5.10 -5.62
CA SER A 18 -12.57 -5.14 -6.13
C SER A 18 -13.33 -3.84 -5.87
N LEU A 19 -12.77 -2.97 -5.02
CA LEU A 19 -13.36 -1.67 -4.71
C LEU A 19 -12.77 -0.55 -5.57
N GLY A 20 -11.93 -0.90 -6.53
CA GLY A 20 -11.32 0.09 -7.41
C GLY A 20 -10.08 0.76 -6.83
N LEU A 21 -9.54 0.23 -5.74
CA LEU A 21 -8.33 0.77 -5.13
C LEU A 21 -7.09 0.10 -5.73
N ASP A 22 -5.99 0.85 -5.79
CA ASP A 22 -4.73 0.30 -6.28
C ASP A 22 -4.04 -0.45 -5.14
N ILE A 23 -3.86 -1.75 -5.28
CA ILE A 23 -3.19 -2.54 -4.25
C ILE A 23 -1.71 -2.69 -4.57
N HIS A 24 -0.89 -2.65 -3.53
CA HIS A 24 0.56 -2.79 -3.64
C HIS A 24 1.03 -3.83 -2.62
N PRO A 25 1.00 -5.12 -3.00
CA PRO A 25 1.44 -6.16 -2.07
C PRO A 25 2.94 -6.06 -1.83
N VAL A 26 3.34 -6.18 -0.58
CA VAL A 26 4.76 -6.16 -0.19
C VAL A 26 5.04 -7.39 0.65
N SER A 27 6.23 -7.95 0.52
CA SER A 27 6.60 -9.19 1.20
C SER A 27 7.63 -9.00 2.31
N ASP A 28 8.29 -7.84 2.36
CA ASP A 28 9.24 -7.56 3.44
C ASP A 28 9.30 -6.06 3.74
N ILE A 29 10.02 -5.73 4.81
CA ILE A 29 10.12 -4.35 5.30
C ILE A 29 10.77 -3.42 4.26
N ARG A 30 11.83 -3.88 3.61
CA ARG A 30 12.53 -3.06 2.62
C ARG A 30 11.62 -2.73 1.45
N GLU A 31 10.90 -3.72 0.94
CA GLU A 31 9.98 -3.52 -0.15
C GLU A 31 8.88 -2.56 0.26
N GLY A 32 8.39 -2.68 1.51
CA GLY A 32 7.39 -1.79 2.05
C GLY A 32 7.86 -0.35 2.10
N GLU A 33 9.08 -0.12 2.58
CA GLU A 33 9.63 1.23 2.65
C GLU A 33 9.80 1.85 1.26
N GLU A 34 10.32 1.08 0.32
CA GLU A 34 10.52 1.56 -1.03
C GLU A 34 9.18 1.88 -1.72
N THR A 35 8.20 1.01 -1.51
CA THR A 35 6.87 1.22 -2.08
C THR A 35 6.23 2.46 -1.49
N LEU A 36 6.28 2.63 -0.18
CA LEU A 36 5.71 3.80 0.46
C LEU A 36 6.36 5.09 -0.04
N ARG A 37 7.68 5.10 -0.16
CA ARG A 37 8.40 6.27 -0.64
C ARG A 37 7.99 6.62 -2.06
N ARG A 38 7.86 5.61 -2.93
CA ARG A 38 7.45 5.81 -4.31
C ARG A 38 6.02 6.35 -4.38
N LEU A 39 5.11 5.80 -3.59
CA LEU A 39 3.71 6.24 -3.59
C LEU A 39 3.57 7.64 -3.02
N ALA A 40 4.39 7.99 -2.04
CA ALA A 40 4.31 9.32 -1.42
C ALA A 40 4.71 10.43 -2.39
N THR A 41 5.51 10.12 -3.40
CA THR A 41 5.91 11.09 -4.41
C THR A 41 5.04 11.02 -5.66
N GLY A 42 4.04 10.14 -5.67
CA GLY A 42 3.18 9.92 -6.83
C GLY A 42 1.86 10.68 -6.74
N GLU A 43 0.86 10.13 -7.42
CA GLU A 43 -0.44 10.78 -7.58
C GLU A 43 -1.47 10.40 -6.51
N TYR A 44 -1.06 9.67 -5.50
CA TYR A 44 -2.01 9.15 -4.51
C TYR A 44 -2.37 10.19 -3.47
N ALA A 45 -3.67 10.40 -3.30
CA ALA A 45 -4.17 11.31 -2.28
C ALA A 45 -4.16 10.65 -0.90
N VAL A 46 -4.35 9.33 -0.87
CA VAL A 46 -4.42 8.56 0.38
C VAL A 46 -3.65 7.26 0.18
N ILE A 47 -2.89 6.86 1.19
CA ILE A 47 -2.18 5.59 1.21
C ILE A 47 -2.57 4.86 2.49
N TYR A 48 -3.27 3.74 2.36
CA TYR A 48 -3.61 2.89 3.50
C TYR A 48 -2.52 1.85 3.68
N ILE A 49 -2.11 1.62 4.91
CA ILE A 49 -1.08 0.65 5.25
C ILE A 49 -1.63 -0.27 6.32
N THR A 50 -1.44 -1.59 6.17
CA THR A 50 -1.87 -2.53 7.20
C THR A 50 -1.11 -2.25 8.49
N GLU A 51 -1.75 -2.53 9.65
CA GLU A 51 -1.08 -2.32 10.93
C GLU A 51 0.19 -3.14 11.05
N GLU A 52 0.17 -4.37 10.53
CA GLU A 52 1.33 -5.24 10.59
C GLU A 52 2.53 -4.62 9.86
N LEU A 53 2.30 -4.06 8.68
CA LEU A 53 3.38 -3.42 7.93
C LEU A 53 3.80 -2.11 8.58
N ALA A 54 2.84 -1.30 9.01
CA ALA A 54 3.13 0.00 9.62
C ALA A 54 3.97 -0.13 10.89
N ALA A 55 3.79 -1.21 11.63
CA ALA A 55 4.55 -1.45 12.85
C ALA A 55 6.03 -1.75 12.56
N GLN A 56 6.37 -2.11 11.33
CA GLN A 56 7.72 -2.50 10.96
C GLN A 56 8.51 -1.41 10.22
N ILE A 57 7.83 -0.36 9.82
CA ILE A 57 8.47 0.71 9.05
C ILE A 57 8.29 2.10 9.63
#